data_46a74c62d9e7291eedf6938989b3cec7
#
_entry.id   46a74c62d9e7291eedf6938989b3cec7
#
_cell.length_a   1.000
_cell.length_b   1.000
_cell.length_c   1.000
_cell.angle_alpha   90.00
_cell.angle_beta   90.00
_cell.angle_gamma   90.00
#
_symmetry.space_group_name_H-M   'P 1'
#
loop_
_entity.id
_entity.type
_entity.pdbx_description
1 polymer ?
#
loop_
_entity_poly.entity_id
_entity_poly.type
_entity_poly.pdbx_seq_one_letter_code
_entity_poly.pdbx_strand_id
1 'polypeptide(L)'
;MSIQKKPIRGRSAASRKRKLLRKSRYYQKSCQKLYLAAGVGIFVFVFILILAGIKGCGNYRHAKKAASDNVISMKATQDLASDSADTKEAENTVTMSAPVTLTLSVVGDCTLGTDETFDYSTSLNAYYENNGAAYFLQNVKSIFAADDLTIANFEGTLTESDAREDKTFAFKGPAEFTSILTSGSVEAVTTANNHSHDYGDQGYEDTIAALDAAGIVNFGYDKTAVMDVKGVKVGLVGIYELKDHLEREQQLKDNIAKVKAEGAQLIVVIFHWGNEKETCPDSNQTTLGRLAIDEGADLVCGHHPHVLQGIETYKGKNIVYSLGNFCFGGNSSPSDMDTMIYQQTFTIDQNGVKTDNVTNIIPCSISSAAYEGYNNYQPTPEEGDEADRILSKINERTAEISTAEGTTFTAETNSADDSKSTDTVADDSSEDESTAE
;
A
#
# COMPACT_ATOMS: atom_id res chain seq x y z
N MET A 1 63.49 -37.86 21.41
CA MET A 1 62.67 -38.31 20.24
C MET A 1 61.88 -37.16 19.71
N SER A 2 62.33 -36.59 18.58
CA SER A 2 61.74 -35.41 17.97
C SER A 2 60.85 -35.87 16.82
N ILE A 3 59.54 -35.57 16.91
CA ILE A 3 58.54 -35.92 15.87
C ILE A 3 58.48 -34.76 14.88
N GLN A 4 59.03 -34.96 13.68
CA GLN A 4 58.90 -34.01 12.56
C GLN A 4 57.48 -34.12 11.94
N LYS A 5 56.70 -33.03 11.97
CA LYS A 5 55.45 -32.88 11.23
C LYS A 5 55.73 -32.54 9.77
N LYS A 6 55.27 -33.39 8.83
CA LYS A 6 55.28 -33.12 7.37
C LYS A 6 54.33 -31.98 7.02
N PRO A 7 54.70 -31.07 6.11
CA PRO A 7 53.82 -29.98 5.67
C PRO A 7 52.71 -30.49 4.73
N ILE A 8 51.45 -30.05 5.01
CA ILE A 8 50.30 -30.32 4.16
C ILE A 8 50.39 -29.40 2.93
N ARG A 9 50.61 -29.95 1.74
CA ARG A 9 50.62 -29.22 0.46
C ARG A 9 49.21 -28.67 0.18
N GLY A 10 48.95 -27.37 0.41
CA GLY A 10 47.75 -26.66 -0.03
C GLY A 10 47.70 -26.60 -1.57
N ARG A 11 46.58 -26.97 -2.15
CA ARG A 11 46.31 -26.83 -3.59
C ARG A 11 46.33 -25.35 -3.97
N SER A 12 47.06 -24.95 -5.01
CA SER A 12 47.22 -23.56 -5.42
C SER A 12 45.88 -22.91 -5.84
N ALA A 13 45.75 -21.60 -5.61
CA ALA A 13 44.61 -20.80 -5.99
C ALA A 13 44.21 -20.93 -7.47
N ALA A 14 45.21 -21.13 -8.33
CA ALA A 14 45.02 -21.37 -9.78
C ALA A 14 44.27 -22.68 -10.09
N SER A 15 44.47 -23.74 -9.28
CA SER A 15 43.74 -25.01 -9.42
C SER A 15 42.26 -24.87 -9.05
N ARG A 16 41.92 -24.07 -8.01
CA ARG A 16 40.56 -23.76 -7.61
C ARG A 16 39.83 -22.92 -8.66
N LYS A 17 40.47 -21.90 -9.23
CA LYS A 17 39.89 -21.04 -10.28
C LYS A 17 39.60 -21.82 -11.57
N ARG A 18 40.44 -22.75 -11.98
CA ARG A 18 40.19 -23.62 -13.15
C ARG A 18 39.03 -24.60 -12.94
N LYS A 19 38.81 -25.08 -11.71
CA LYS A 19 37.67 -25.98 -11.37
C LYS A 19 36.35 -25.22 -11.38
N LEU A 20 36.30 -23.97 -10.88
CA LEU A 20 35.13 -23.09 -10.91
C LEU A 20 34.75 -22.71 -12.34
N LEU A 21 35.70 -22.33 -13.19
CA LEU A 21 35.47 -22.01 -14.61
C LEU A 21 34.93 -23.21 -15.42
N ARG A 22 35.39 -24.44 -15.12
CA ARG A 22 34.81 -25.65 -15.76
C ARG A 22 33.39 -25.91 -15.32
N LYS A 23 33.06 -25.66 -14.04
CA LYS A 23 31.70 -25.84 -13.50
C LYS A 23 30.72 -24.83 -14.12
N SER A 24 31.13 -23.55 -14.23
CA SER A 24 30.34 -22.49 -14.88
C SER A 24 30.02 -22.79 -16.34
N ARG A 25 30.98 -23.24 -17.14
CA ARG A 25 30.75 -23.61 -18.55
C ARG A 25 29.83 -24.85 -18.71
N TYR A 26 29.87 -25.76 -17.75
CA TYR A 26 28.96 -26.91 -17.76
C TYR A 26 27.51 -26.48 -17.49
N TYR A 27 27.28 -25.60 -16.51
CA TYR A 27 25.95 -25.04 -16.23
C TYR A 27 25.40 -24.23 -17.40
N GLN A 28 26.23 -23.37 -18.05
CA GLN A 28 25.77 -22.62 -19.22
C GLN A 28 25.31 -23.51 -20.38
N LYS A 29 26.02 -24.60 -20.66
CA LYS A 29 25.64 -25.57 -21.73
C LYS A 29 24.37 -26.36 -21.36
N SER A 30 24.15 -26.66 -20.08
CA SER A 30 22.94 -27.35 -19.61
C SER A 30 21.71 -26.43 -19.68
N CYS A 31 21.83 -25.16 -19.28
CA CYS A 31 20.76 -24.16 -19.42
C CYS A 31 20.36 -23.93 -20.89
N GLN A 32 21.34 -23.79 -21.82
CA GLN A 32 21.02 -23.63 -23.24
C GLN A 32 20.24 -24.81 -23.82
N LYS A 33 20.53 -26.04 -23.39
CA LYS A 33 19.75 -27.23 -23.83
C LYS A 33 18.34 -27.24 -23.24
N LEU A 34 18.17 -26.75 -22.01
CA LEU A 34 16.87 -26.65 -21.35
C LEU A 34 15.96 -25.61 -22.05
N TYR A 35 16.51 -24.44 -22.39
CA TYR A 35 15.79 -23.40 -23.13
C TYR A 35 15.38 -23.84 -24.54
N LEU A 36 16.23 -24.62 -25.24
CA LEU A 36 15.90 -25.16 -26.55
C LEU A 36 14.76 -26.19 -26.48
N ALA A 37 14.75 -27.03 -25.44
CA ALA A 37 13.70 -28.00 -25.23
C ALA A 37 12.36 -27.36 -24.81
N ALA A 38 12.42 -26.33 -23.95
CA ALA A 38 11.23 -25.57 -23.55
C ALA A 38 10.63 -24.80 -24.72
N GLY A 39 11.45 -24.16 -25.57
CA GLY A 39 10.99 -23.45 -26.76
C GLY A 39 10.26 -24.35 -27.75
N VAL A 40 10.73 -25.57 -27.98
CA VAL A 40 10.04 -26.54 -28.85
C VAL A 40 8.72 -26.99 -28.21
N GLY A 41 8.69 -27.19 -26.89
CA GLY A 41 7.45 -27.56 -26.16
C GLY A 41 6.35 -26.50 -26.27
N ILE A 42 6.72 -25.23 -26.11
CA ILE A 42 5.78 -24.09 -26.24
C ILE A 42 5.25 -23.98 -27.68
N PHE A 43 6.11 -24.16 -28.69
CA PHE A 43 5.67 -24.09 -30.10
C PHE A 43 4.66 -25.19 -30.44
N VAL A 44 4.86 -26.41 -29.95
CA VAL A 44 3.91 -27.53 -30.14
C VAL A 44 2.60 -27.26 -29.41
N PHE A 45 2.65 -26.71 -28.18
CA PHE A 45 1.46 -26.40 -27.38
C PHE A 45 0.61 -25.30 -28.05
N VAL A 46 1.23 -24.20 -28.51
CA VAL A 46 0.55 -23.12 -29.24
C VAL A 46 -0.07 -23.64 -30.54
N PHE A 47 0.62 -24.53 -31.26
CA PHE A 47 0.08 -25.12 -32.48
C PHE A 47 -1.16 -26.00 -32.23
N ILE A 48 -1.15 -26.75 -31.12
CA ILE A 48 -2.34 -27.57 -30.70
C ILE A 48 -3.51 -26.65 -30.33
N LEU A 49 -3.25 -25.52 -29.62
CA LEU A 49 -4.30 -24.56 -29.26
C LEU A 49 -4.91 -23.88 -30.50
N ILE A 50 -4.11 -23.57 -31.52
CA ILE A 50 -4.59 -23.01 -32.78
C ILE A 50 -5.50 -24.04 -33.49
N LEU A 51 -5.12 -25.30 -33.55
CA LEU A 51 -5.94 -26.35 -34.14
C LEU A 51 -7.23 -26.64 -33.36
N ALA A 52 -7.21 -26.52 -32.04
CA ALA A 52 -8.39 -26.60 -31.18
C ALA A 52 -9.33 -25.39 -31.37
N GLY A 53 -8.77 -24.20 -31.52
CA GLY A 53 -9.51 -22.96 -31.79
C GLY A 53 -10.27 -23.02 -33.13
N ILE A 54 -9.68 -23.61 -34.17
CA ILE A 54 -10.33 -23.78 -35.48
C ILE A 54 -11.53 -24.73 -35.38
N LYS A 55 -11.47 -25.80 -34.57
CA LYS A 55 -12.61 -26.71 -34.33
C LYS A 55 -13.70 -26.06 -33.45
N GLY A 56 -13.32 -25.20 -32.47
CA GLY A 56 -14.27 -24.48 -31.61
C GLY A 56 -15.09 -23.42 -32.37
N CYS A 57 -14.51 -22.73 -33.34
CA CYS A 57 -15.20 -21.75 -34.18
C CYS A 57 -16.29 -22.34 -35.09
N GLY A 58 -16.13 -23.60 -35.51
CA GLY A 58 -17.16 -24.30 -36.28
C GLY A 58 -18.44 -24.58 -35.46
N ASN A 59 -18.30 -25.04 -34.24
CA ASN A 59 -19.42 -25.37 -33.36
C ASN A 59 -20.15 -24.10 -32.84
N TYR A 60 -19.44 -22.95 -32.67
CA TYR A 60 -20.04 -21.68 -32.25
C TYR A 60 -20.97 -21.07 -33.34
N ARG A 61 -20.63 -21.26 -34.62
CA ARG A 61 -21.49 -20.80 -35.72
C ARG A 61 -22.78 -21.61 -35.87
N HIS A 62 -22.75 -22.89 -35.55
CA HIS A 62 -23.96 -23.74 -35.55
C HIS A 62 -24.90 -23.46 -34.39
N ALA A 63 -24.38 -23.16 -33.19
CA ALA A 63 -25.16 -22.76 -32.02
C ALA A 63 -25.87 -21.42 -32.19
N LYS A 64 -25.22 -20.46 -32.88
CA LYS A 64 -25.81 -19.12 -33.11
C LYS A 64 -26.92 -19.15 -34.18
N LYS A 65 -26.88 -20.10 -35.11
CA LYS A 65 -27.95 -20.26 -36.12
C LYS A 65 -29.21 -20.91 -35.53
N ALA A 66 -29.05 -21.85 -34.58
CA ALA A 66 -30.19 -22.46 -33.88
C ALA A 66 -30.88 -21.49 -32.89
N ALA A 67 -30.15 -20.50 -32.34
CA ALA A 67 -30.73 -19.44 -31.46
C ALA A 67 -31.47 -18.34 -32.24
N SER A 68 -31.09 -18.11 -33.50
CA SER A 68 -31.75 -17.12 -34.38
C SER A 68 -33.13 -17.57 -34.85
N ASP A 69 -33.33 -18.87 -35.07
CA ASP A 69 -34.58 -19.43 -35.61
C ASP A 69 -35.70 -19.55 -34.55
N ASN A 70 -35.37 -19.41 -33.24
CA ASN A 70 -36.35 -19.43 -32.15
C ASN A 70 -36.88 -18.05 -31.74
N VAL A 71 -36.35 -16.93 -32.29
CA VAL A 71 -36.78 -15.55 -31.96
C VAL A 71 -37.85 -15.00 -32.93
N ILE A 72 -38.14 -15.70 -34.02
CA ILE A 72 -39.12 -15.20 -35.04
C ILE A 72 -40.56 -15.63 -34.75
N SER A 73 -40.85 -16.48 -33.75
CA SER A 73 -42.19 -17.00 -33.49
C SER A 73 -43.01 -16.28 -32.36
N MET A 74 -42.53 -15.16 -31.81
CA MET A 74 -43.23 -14.40 -30.77
C MET A 74 -43.38 -12.92 -31.06
N LYS A 75 -43.73 -12.55 -32.30
CA LYS A 75 -44.04 -11.15 -32.63
C LYS A 75 -45.27 -11.08 -33.57
N ALA A 76 -46.42 -11.46 -33.06
CA ALA A 76 -47.71 -11.10 -33.62
C ALA A 76 -48.79 -11.22 -32.56
N THR A 77 -49.01 -10.20 -31.78
CA THR A 77 -50.29 -9.72 -31.21
C THR A 77 -50.03 -8.69 -30.12
N GLN A 78 -50.11 -7.42 -30.47
CA GLN A 78 -50.70 -6.34 -29.70
C GLN A 78 -50.40 -5.00 -30.40
N ASP A 79 -51.23 -4.65 -31.36
CA ASP A 79 -51.51 -3.27 -31.68
C ASP A 79 -52.77 -2.86 -30.92
N LEU A 80 -52.70 -1.65 -30.41
CA LEU A 80 -53.73 -0.72 -30.00
C LEU A 80 -53.68 -0.31 -28.54
N ALA A 81 -53.00 0.79 -28.25
CA ALA A 81 -53.55 1.98 -27.62
C ALA A 81 -52.47 3.05 -27.44
N SER A 82 -52.62 4.14 -28.16
CA SER A 82 -51.92 5.39 -27.94
C SER A 82 -52.30 5.98 -26.60
N ASP A 83 -51.30 6.33 -25.77
CA ASP A 83 -51.38 7.60 -25.06
C ASP A 83 -49.96 8.09 -24.72
N SER A 84 -49.76 9.36 -24.99
CA SER A 84 -48.57 10.12 -24.78
C SER A 84 -48.29 10.34 -23.31
N ALA A 85 -47.20 9.83 -22.80
CA ALA A 85 -46.61 10.32 -21.55
C ALA A 85 -45.08 10.40 -21.73
N ASP A 86 -44.65 11.63 -21.74
CA ASP A 86 -43.26 12.10 -21.73
C ASP A 86 -42.57 11.59 -20.46
N THR A 87 -41.91 10.41 -20.49
CA THR A 87 -41.05 9.95 -19.40
C THR A 87 -39.64 10.46 -19.68
N LYS A 88 -39.35 11.66 -19.16
CA LYS A 88 -37.99 12.05 -18.86
C LYS A 88 -37.35 10.96 -17.98
N GLU A 89 -36.32 10.27 -18.51
CA GLU A 89 -35.37 9.56 -17.67
C GLU A 89 -34.79 10.58 -16.68
N ALA A 90 -35.20 10.44 -15.42
CA ALA A 90 -34.54 11.16 -14.34
C ALA A 90 -33.16 10.50 -14.16
N GLU A 91 -32.12 11.10 -14.74
CA GLU A 91 -30.77 10.91 -14.23
C GLU A 91 -30.80 11.24 -12.74
N ASN A 92 -30.62 10.22 -11.93
CA ASN A 92 -30.53 10.34 -10.49
C ASN A 92 -29.13 10.90 -10.15
N THR A 93 -28.85 12.13 -10.57
CA THR A 93 -27.72 12.89 -10.09
C THR A 93 -27.97 13.18 -8.62
N VAL A 94 -27.30 12.44 -7.75
CA VAL A 94 -27.19 12.79 -6.33
C VAL A 94 -26.44 14.14 -6.29
N THR A 95 -27.19 15.23 -6.28
CA THR A 95 -26.62 16.56 -6.08
C THR A 95 -26.19 16.65 -4.62
N MET A 96 -24.89 16.58 -4.36
CA MET A 96 -24.32 16.93 -3.06
C MET A 96 -24.68 18.41 -2.79
N SER A 97 -25.47 18.65 -1.75
CA SER A 97 -25.99 19.99 -1.44
C SER A 97 -24.95 20.93 -0.81
N ALA A 98 -23.86 20.38 -0.29
CA ALA A 98 -22.70 21.10 0.29
C ALA A 98 -21.43 20.27 0.10
N PRO A 99 -20.23 20.90 0.06
CA PRO A 99 -18.97 20.18 0.08
C PRO A 99 -18.83 19.30 1.32
N VAL A 100 -18.23 18.11 1.16
CA VAL A 100 -17.89 17.18 2.24
C VAL A 100 -16.39 17.16 2.40
N THR A 101 -15.90 17.22 3.63
CA THR A 101 -14.48 17.04 3.96
C THR A 101 -14.24 15.68 4.57
N LEU A 102 -13.23 14.99 4.07
CA LEU A 102 -12.73 13.70 4.57
C LEU A 102 -11.27 13.83 4.95
N THR A 103 -10.90 13.39 6.15
CA THR A 103 -9.52 13.23 6.57
C THR A 103 -9.17 11.74 6.51
N LEU A 104 -8.20 11.40 5.67
CA LEU A 104 -7.66 10.05 5.54
C LEU A 104 -6.27 9.99 6.15
N SER A 105 -6.02 8.91 6.92
CA SER A 105 -4.67 8.55 7.39
C SER A 105 -4.16 7.34 6.63
N VAL A 106 -2.89 7.38 6.22
CA VAL A 106 -2.17 6.22 5.69
C VAL A 106 -0.90 6.02 6.51
N VAL A 107 -0.64 4.78 6.92
CA VAL A 107 0.49 4.42 7.75
C VAL A 107 1.37 3.36 7.08
N GLY A 108 2.60 3.19 7.56
CA GLY A 108 3.59 2.27 7.02
C GLY A 108 3.25 0.79 7.21
N ASP A 109 4.27 -0.07 7.04
CA ASP A 109 4.11 -1.52 7.02
C ASP A 109 3.70 -2.06 8.40
N CYS A 110 2.53 -2.71 8.46
CA CYS A 110 2.01 -3.41 9.62
C CYS A 110 2.23 -4.92 9.45
N THR A 111 3.39 -5.41 9.91
CA THR A 111 3.73 -6.83 9.90
C THR A 111 3.24 -7.45 11.20
N LEU A 112 1.97 -7.90 11.22
CA LEU A 112 1.34 -8.45 12.41
C LEU A 112 1.60 -9.97 12.52
N GLY A 113 2.82 -10.31 12.91
CA GLY A 113 3.29 -11.67 13.02
C GLY A 113 4.77 -11.73 13.33
N THR A 114 5.34 -12.92 13.31
CA THR A 114 6.77 -13.15 13.49
C THR A 114 7.24 -14.28 12.57
N ASP A 115 8.54 -14.31 12.27
CA ASP A 115 9.17 -15.46 11.61
C ASP A 115 9.55 -16.51 12.68
N GLU A 116 9.39 -17.79 12.35
CA GLU A 116 9.68 -18.90 13.26
C GLU A 116 11.15 -19.00 13.72
N THR A 117 12.06 -18.34 12.97
CA THR A 117 13.50 -18.32 13.28
C THR A 117 13.88 -17.22 14.28
N PHE A 118 12.95 -16.30 14.60
CA PHE A 118 13.21 -15.22 15.54
C PHE A 118 13.10 -15.69 16.99
N ASP A 119 13.76 -14.95 17.90
CA ASP A 119 13.59 -15.16 19.34
C ASP A 119 12.15 -14.83 19.75
N TYR A 120 11.38 -15.87 20.06
CA TYR A 120 9.97 -15.71 20.41
C TYR A 120 9.76 -14.73 21.57
N SER A 121 10.67 -14.73 22.56
CA SER A 121 10.52 -13.89 23.79
C SER A 121 10.52 -12.39 23.49
N THR A 122 11.07 -11.97 22.35
CA THR A 122 11.12 -10.58 21.88
C THR A 122 10.21 -10.33 20.68
N SER A 123 9.42 -11.32 20.25
CA SER A 123 8.56 -11.23 19.08
C SER A 123 7.27 -10.44 19.33
N LEU A 124 6.64 -9.97 18.26
CA LEU A 124 5.31 -9.36 18.33
C LEU A 124 4.29 -10.31 18.96
N ASN A 125 4.36 -11.61 18.65
CA ASN A 125 3.47 -12.63 19.20
C ASN A 125 3.57 -12.70 20.73
N ALA A 126 4.79 -12.72 21.28
CA ALA A 126 4.99 -12.70 22.74
C ALA A 126 4.50 -11.39 23.38
N TYR A 127 4.66 -10.25 22.69
CA TYR A 127 4.10 -8.99 23.16
C TYR A 127 2.57 -9.01 23.19
N TYR A 128 1.94 -9.62 22.22
CA TYR A 128 0.48 -9.79 22.18
C TYR A 128 -0.02 -10.65 23.35
N GLU A 129 0.62 -11.80 23.60
CA GLU A 129 0.29 -12.68 24.71
C GLU A 129 0.39 -11.97 26.08
N ASN A 130 1.39 -11.11 26.24
CA ASN A 130 1.65 -10.43 27.51
C ASN A 130 0.79 -9.17 27.71
N ASN A 131 0.41 -8.46 26.64
CA ASN A 131 -0.17 -7.13 26.75
C ASN A 131 -1.56 -7.01 26.08
N GLY A 132 -1.93 -7.96 25.23
CA GLY A 132 -3.18 -7.93 24.45
C GLY A 132 -3.16 -6.96 23.27
N ALA A 133 -4.21 -7.00 22.49
CA ALA A 133 -4.33 -6.27 21.22
C ALA A 133 -4.22 -4.74 21.33
N ALA A 134 -4.83 -4.16 22.37
CA ALA A 134 -4.89 -2.72 22.54
C ALA A 134 -3.52 -2.06 22.78
N TYR A 135 -2.52 -2.84 23.17
CA TYR A 135 -1.16 -2.36 23.41
C TYR A 135 -0.52 -1.71 22.17
N PHE A 136 -0.66 -2.35 21.01
CA PHE A 136 0.15 -2.03 19.82
C PHE A 136 -0.12 -0.63 19.26
N LEU A 137 -1.39 -0.26 19.07
CA LEU A 137 -1.76 1.02 18.46
C LEU A 137 -2.30 2.06 19.45
N GLN A 138 -2.11 1.83 20.77
CA GLN A 138 -2.69 2.71 21.81
C GLN A 138 -2.21 4.16 21.70
N ASN A 139 -0.96 4.40 21.32
CA ASN A 139 -0.36 5.75 21.26
C ASN A 139 -0.81 6.54 20.05
N VAL A 140 -1.37 5.88 19.03
CA VAL A 140 -1.88 6.50 17.79
C VAL A 140 -3.39 6.40 17.64
N LYS A 141 -4.06 5.63 18.50
CA LYS A 141 -5.50 5.38 18.44
C LYS A 141 -6.35 6.66 18.40
N SER A 142 -5.97 7.67 19.19
CA SER A 142 -6.73 8.93 19.25
C SER A 142 -6.67 9.70 17.93
N ILE A 143 -5.58 9.53 17.17
CA ILE A 143 -5.39 10.14 15.85
C ILE A 143 -6.31 9.44 14.84
N PHE A 144 -6.29 8.11 14.81
CA PHE A 144 -7.10 7.31 13.88
C PHE A 144 -8.60 7.39 14.20
N ALA A 145 -8.97 7.45 15.49
CA ALA A 145 -10.36 7.64 15.88
C ALA A 145 -10.92 9.05 15.58
N ALA A 146 -10.06 10.01 15.27
CA ALA A 146 -10.43 11.38 14.93
C ALA A 146 -10.49 11.63 13.42
N ASP A 147 -9.92 10.77 12.61
CA ASP A 147 -10.01 10.81 11.14
C ASP A 147 -11.29 10.11 10.63
N ASP A 148 -11.43 9.99 9.33
CA ASP A 148 -12.61 9.39 8.68
C ASP A 148 -12.30 8.02 8.08
N LEU A 149 -11.01 7.71 7.84
CA LEU A 149 -10.55 6.44 7.31
C LEU A 149 -9.04 6.31 7.52
N THR A 150 -8.62 5.26 8.22
CA THR A 150 -7.23 4.85 8.36
C THR A 150 -6.93 3.63 7.48
N ILE A 151 -5.89 3.71 6.66
CA ILE A 151 -5.42 2.67 5.73
C ILE A 151 -4.01 2.22 6.12
N ALA A 152 -3.76 0.91 6.16
CA ALA A 152 -2.44 0.33 6.40
C ALA A 152 -2.06 -0.71 5.33
N ASN A 153 -0.78 -1.04 5.22
CA ASN A 153 -0.34 -2.26 4.53
C ASN A 153 -0.27 -3.42 5.53
N PHE A 154 -1.10 -4.43 5.35
CA PHE A 154 -1.03 -5.67 6.12
C PHE A 154 0.01 -6.59 5.48
N GLU A 155 1.18 -6.71 6.09
CA GLU A 155 2.32 -7.45 5.56
C GLU A 155 2.56 -8.72 6.38
N GLY A 156 2.20 -9.88 5.82
CA GLY A 156 2.27 -11.17 6.50
C GLY A 156 1.01 -12.01 6.32
N THR A 157 0.89 -13.06 7.13
CA THR A 157 -0.25 -13.99 7.10
C THR A 157 -0.85 -14.21 8.48
N LEU A 158 -2.17 -14.35 8.53
CA LEU A 158 -2.94 -14.77 9.70
C LEU A 158 -3.46 -16.18 9.46
N THR A 159 -2.71 -17.20 9.91
CA THR A 159 -3.04 -18.61 9.60
C THR A 159 -2.47 -19.56 10.62
N GLU A 160 -3.10 -20.73 10.73
CA GLU A 160 -2.56 -21.89 11.46
C GLU A 160 -1.80 -22.84 10.51
N SER A 161 -1.71 -22.55 9.23
CA SER A 161 -0.99 -23.37 8.26
C SER A 161 0.50 -23.47 8.60
N ASP A 162 1.08 -24.66 8.37
CA ASP A 162 2.52 -24.91 8.48
C ASP A 162 3.21 -24.93 7.09
N ALA A 163 2.50 -24.54 6.04
CA ALA A 163 3.02 -24.52 4.67
C ALA A 163 3.91 -23.30 4.40
N ARG A 164 4.95 -23.12 5.25
CA ARG A 164 5.92 -22.00 5.11
C ARG A 164 6.65 -22.06 3.77
N GLU A 165 6.66 -20.94 3.06
CA GLU A 165 7.41 -20.77 1.82
C GLU A 165 8.94 -20.80 2.05
N ASP A 166 9.70 -21.32 1.08
CA ASP A 166 11.18 -21.37 1.12
C ASP A 166 11.77 -19.97 0.82
N LYS A 167 11.69 -19.08 1.81
CA LYS A 167 12.20 -17.71 1.76
C LYS A 167 12.87 -17.34 3.08
N THR A 168 13.66 -16.28 3.07
CA THR A 168 14.45 -15.86 4.24
C THR A 168 13.56 -15.56 5.44
N PHE A 169 12.51 -14.76 5.24
CA PHE A 169 11.55 -14.39 6.27
C PHE A 169 10.14 -14.73 5.80
N ALA A 170 9.36 -15.36 6.67
CA ALA A 170 7.97 -15.69 6.46
C ALA A 170 7.17 -15.38 7.74
N PHE A 171 6.30 -14.39 7.68
CA PHE A 171 5.61 -13.87 8.85
C PHE A 171 4.25 -14.51 9.06
N LYS A 172 4.02 -14.99 10.28
CA LYS A 172 2.78 -15.63 10.70
C LYS A 172 2.31 -15.12 12.06
N GLY A 173 1.01 -14.82 12.14
CA GLY A 173 0.27 -14.58 13.37
C GLY A 173 -1.04 -15.34 13.38
N PRO A 174 -1.70 -15.51 14.51
CA PRO A 174 -3.04 -16.08 14.59
C PRO A 174 -4.10 -15.09 14.10
N ALA A 175 -5.28 -15.59 13.68
CA ALA A 175 -6.38 -14.79 13.17
C ALA A 175 -6.83 -13.66 14.13
N GLU A 176 -6.68 -13.87 15.43
CA GLU A 176 -7.03 -12.89 16.48
C GLU A 176 -6.21 -11.60 16.44
N PHE A 177 -5.07 -11.57 15.70
CA PHE A 177 -4.27 -10.35 15.55
C PHE A 177 -4.98 -9.26 14.74
N THR A 178 -6.07 -9.57 14.03
CA THR A 178 -6.98 -8.57 13.49
C THR A 178 -7.49 -7.60 14.57
N SER A 179 -7.57 -8.07 15.83
CA SER A 179 -7.95 -7.23 16.95
C SER A 179 -6.95 -6.09 17.27
N ILE A 180 -5.71 -6.17 16.81
CA ILE A 180 -4.74 -5.08 16.87
C ILE A 180 -5.25 -3.91 16.03
N LEU A 181 -5.67 -4.18 14.80
CA LEU A 181 -6.18 -3.17 13.86
C LEU A 181 -7.50 -2.56 14.37
N THR A 182 -8.47 -3.40 14.74
CA THR A 182 -9.79 -2.92 15.22
C THR A 182 -9.68 -2.16 16.54
N SER A 183 -8.76 -2.56 17.44
CA SER A 183 -8.50 -1.81 18.69
C SER A 183 -7.84 -0.46 18.41
N GLY A 184 -7.13 -0.32 17.31
CA GLY A 184 -6.45 0.89 16.89
C GLY A 184 -7.27 1.85 16.05
N SER A 185 -8.49 1.49 15.63
CA SER A 185 -9.31 2.21 14.64
C SER A 185 -8.67 2.24 13.25
N VAL A 186 -8.29 1.07 12.73
CA VAL A 186 -7.85 0.88 11.34
C VAL A 186 -8.97 0.18 10.58
N GLU A 187 -9.53 0.81 9.57
CA GLU A 187 -10.72 0.36 8.84
C GLU A 187 -10.39 -0.44 7.58
N ALA A 188 -9.24 -0.14 6.94
CA ALA A 188 -8.89 -0.76 5.67
C ALA A 188 -7.41 -1.15 5.61
N VAL A 189 -7.13 -2.26 4.91
CA VAL A 189 -5.75 -2.70 4.67
C VAL A 189 -5.54 -3.17 3.23
N THR A 190 -4.38 -2.84 2.65
CA THR A 190 -3.92 -3.56 1.46
C THR A 190 -3.26 -4.87 1.86
N THR A 191 -3.49 -5.92 1.05
CA THR A 191 -2.84 -7.23 1.19
C THR A 191 -1.94 -7.55 0.00
N ALA A 192 -1.70 -6.58 -0.90
CA ALA A 192 -0.88 -6.77 -2.09
C ALA A 192 0.61 -6.50 -1.77
N ASN A 193 1.33 -7.50 -1.27
CA ASN A 193 2.74 -7.41 -0.89
C ASN A 193 3.48 -8.75 -1.03
N ASN A 194 4.80 -8.75 -0.80
CA ASN A 194 5.64 -9.94 -0.92
C ASN A 194 5.46 -10.95 0.23
N HIS A 195 4.78 -10.59 1.31
CA HIS A 195 4.53 -11.44 2.47
C HIS A 195 3.09 -11.99 2.55
N SER A 196 2.23 -11.66 1.59
CA SER A 196 0.84 -12.13 1.57
C SER A 196 0.68 -13.64 1.47
N HIS A 197 1.65 -14.33 0.85
CA HIS A 197 1.64 -15.77 0.62
C HIS A 197 2.79 -16.46 1.36
N ASP A 198 3.25 -15.95 2.48
CA ASP A 198 4.35 -16.55 3.26
C ASP A 198 4.06 -17.98 3.72
N TYR A 199 2.79 -18.34 3.80
CA TYR A 199 2.30 -19.68 4.10
C TYR A 199 1.38 -20.21 2.98
N GLY A 200 1.75 -19.91 1.72
CA GLY A 200 1.05 -20.35 0.52
C GLY A 200 -0.34 -19.72 0.35
N ASP A 201 -1.10 -20.26 -0.61
CA ASP A 201 -2.45 -19.77 -0.90
C ASP A 201 -3.40 -19.93 0.30
N GLN A 202 -3.26 -21.02 1.08
CA GLN A 202 -4.06 -21.22 2.28
C GLN A 202 -3.81 -20.10 3.32
N GLY A 203 -2.53 -19.70 3.53
CA GLY A 203 -2.21 -18.60 4.42
C GLY A 203 -2.83 -17.26 3.99
N TYR A 204 -2.87 -17.02 2.68
CA TYR A 204 -3.53 -15.84 2.13
C TYR A 204 -5.06 -15.91 2.33
N GLU A 205 -5.70 -17.04 1.98
CA GLU A 205 -7.15 -17.23 2.15
C GLU A 205 -7.58 -17.09 3.62
N ASP A 206 -6.84 -17.68 4.55
CA ASP A 206 -7.08 -17.56 5.99
C ASP A 206 -6.98 -16.10 6.45
N THR A 207 -5.99 -15.35 5.94
CA THR A 207 -5.79 -13.94 6.24
C THR A 207 -6.98 -13.09 5.78
N ILE A 208 -7.43 -13.30 4.54
CA ILE A 208 -8.61 -12.61 4.00
C ILE A 208 -9.86 -12.93 4.83
N ALA A 209 -10.06 -14.20 5.19
CA ALA A 209 -11.20 -14.62 6.01
C ALA A 209 -11.16 -13.99 7.41
N ALA A 210 -9.97 -13.88 8.02
CA ALA A 210 -9.80 -13.24 9.33
C ALA A 210 -10.11 -11.74 9.28
N LEU A 211 -9.62 -11.03 8.25
CA LEU A 211 -9.89 -9.60 8.04
C LEU A 211 -11.39 -9.35 7.79
N ASP A 212 -12.02 -10.16 6.92
CA ASP A 212 -13.46 -10.07 6.63
C ASP A 212 -14.30 -10.32 7.90
N ALA A 213 -13.94 -11.33 8.71
CA ALA A 213 -14.62 -11.65 9.97
C ALA A 213 -14.49 -10.52 11.01
N ALA A 214 -13.38 -9.78 10.98
CA ALA A 214 -13.16 -8.62 11.85
C ALA A 214 -13.83 -7.33 11.32
N GLY A 215 -14.44 -7.36 10.13
CA GLY A 215 -15.03 -6.20 9.49
C GLY A 215 -14.03 -5.18 8.93
N ILE A 216 -12.77 -5.62 8.72
CA ILE A 216 -11.72 -4.79 8.13
C ILE A 216 -11.80 -4.93 6.61
N VAL A 217 -11.94 -3.82 5.90
CA VAL A 217 -11.95 -3.81 4.45
C VAL A 217 -10.56 -4.16 3.94
N ASN A 218 -10.46 -5.18 3.08
CA ASN A 218 -9.19 -5.59 2.51
C ASN A 218 -9.23 -5.54 0.99
N PHE A 219 -8.15 -5.10 0.40
CA PHE A 219 -7.99 -4.93 -1.03
C PHE A 219 -6.54 -5.21 -1.44
N GLY A 220 -6.32 -5.47 -2.73
CA GLY A 220 -5.00 -5.76 -3.27
C GLY A 220 -5.06 -6.74 -4.43
N TYR A 221 -4.04 -6.75 -5.26
CA TYR A 221 -4.01 -7.48 -6.53
C TYR A 221 -5.21 -7.08 -7.43
N ASP A 222 -6.10 -8.01 -7.79
CA ASP A 222 -7.30 -7.73 -8.60
C ASP A 222 -8.55 -7.41 -7.75
N LYS A 223 -8.45 -7.56 -6.41
CA LYS A 223 -9.50 -7.17 -5.46
C LYS A 223 -9.39 -5.68 -5.17
N THR A 224 -10.38 -4.91 -5.60
CA THR A 224 -10.56 -3.51 -5.23
C THR A 224 -11.65 -3.37 -4.18
N ALA A 225 -11.72 -2.21 -3.52
CA ALA A 225 -12.82 -1.90 -2.61
C ALA A 225 -13.37 -0.50 -2.88
N VAL A 226 -14.66 -0.30 -2.61
CA VAL A 226 -15.30 1.03 -2.58
C VAL A 226 -16.03 1.15 -1.24
N MET A 227 -15.60 2.11 -0.42
CA MET A 227 -16.17 2.38 0.90
C MET A 227 -17.03 3.64 0.85
N ASP A 228 -18.16 3.64 1.56
CA ASP A 228 -18.93 4.87 1.81
C ASP A 228 -18.40 5.52 3.08
N VAL A 229 -17.78 6.68 2.95
CA VAL A 229 -17.25 7.47 4.06
C VAL A 229 -17.96 8.83 4.06
N LYS A 230 -18.82 9.08 5.01
CA LYS A 230 -19.67 10.30 5.10
C LYS A 230 -20.48 10.59 3.82
N GLY A 231 -20.90 9.56 3.10
CA GLY A 231 -21.64 9.70 1.85
C GLY A 231 -20.77 9.92 0.61
N VAL A 232 -19.43 9.86 0.76
CA VAL A 232 -18.47 9.88 -0.34
C VAL A 232 -17.97 8.46 -0.59
N LYS A 233 -18.00 8.01 -1.84
CA LYS A 233 -17.46 6.73 -2.23
C LYS A 233 -15.95 6.83 -2.44
N VAL A 234 -15.19 6.18 -1.55
CA VAL A 234 -13.73 6.11 -1.59
C VAL A 234 -13.32 4.78 -2.23
N GLY A 235 -12.67 4.84 -3.39
CA GLY A 235 -12.12 3.69 -4.11
C GLY A 235 -10.71 3.38 -3.63
N LEU A 236 -10.46 2.10 -3.28
CA LEU A 236 -9.17 1.60 -2.78
C LEU A 236 -8.59 0.58 -3.77
N VAL A 237 -7.36 0.82 -4.20
CA VAL A 237 -6.60 -0.01 -5.13
C VAL A 237 -5.26 -0.37 -4.53
N GLY A 238 -4.90 -1.66 -4.50
CA GLY A 238 -3.61 -2.16 -4.00
C GLY A 238 -2.82 -2.85 -5.10
N ILE A 239 -1.56 -2.46 -5.32
CA ILE A 239 -0.69 -3.00 -6.37
C ILE A 239 0.61 -3.52 -5.77
N TYR A 240 0.94 -4.78 -6.09
CA TYR A 240 2.21 -5.41 -5.78
C TYR A 240 3.13 -5.39 -7.01
N GLU A 241 4.23 -4.61 -6.92
CA GLU A 241 5.09 -4.30 -8.07
C GLU A 241 6.34 -5.19 -8.16
N LEU A 242 6.90 -5.65 -7.05
CA LEU A 242 8.26 -6.19 -6.95
C LEU A 242 8.64 -7.32 -7.92
N LYS A 243 7.68 -8.09 -8.43
CA LYS A 243 7.96 -9.20 -9.36
C LYS A 243 7.90 -8.78 -10.82
N ASP A 244 6.93 -7.94 -11.14
CA ASP A 244 6.51 -7.72 -12.53
C ASP A 244 6.73 -6.26 -12.95
N HIS A 245 7.15 -5.40 -12.02
CA HIS A 245 7.54 -4.02 -12.29
C HIS A 245 6.51 -3.27 -13.16
N LEU A 246 6.93 -2.68 -14.26
CA LEU A 246 6.05 -1.93 -15.17
C LEU A 246 5.00 -2.81 -15.88
N GLU A 247 5.11 -4.15 -15.86
CA GLU A 247 4.03 -5.02 -16.37
C GLU A 247 2.74 -4.88 -15.55
N ARG A 248 2.80 -4.26 -14.35
CA ARG A 248 1.63 -3.91 -13.53
C ARG A 248 0.83 -2.70 -14.02
N GLU A 249 1.29 -1.97 -15.04
CA GLU A 249 0.56 -0.83 -15.60
C GLU A 249 -0.88 -1.19 -15.97
N GLN A 250 -1.09 -2.32 -16.64
CA GLN A 250 -2.44 -2.70 -17.07
C GLN A 250 -3.34 -3.03 -15.87
N GLN A 251 -2.84 -3.77 -14.88
CA GLN A 251 -3.59 -4.07 -13.64
C GLN A 251 -3.98 -2.77 -12.91
N LEU A 252 -3.06 -1.81 -12.80
CA LEU A 252 -3.32 -0.51 -12.22
C LEU A 252 -4.47 0.22 -12.93
N LYS A 253 -4.42 0.30 -14.26
CA LYS A 253 -5.45 0.94 -15.08
C LYS A 253 -6.81 0.27 -14.93
N ASP A 254 -6.83 -1.06 -15.01
CA ASP A 254 -8.07 -1.85 -14.90
C ASP A 254 -8.70 -1.69 -13.51
N ASN A 255 -7.91 -1.70 -12.45
CA ASN A 255 -8.38 -1.53 -11.08
C ASN A 255 -8.92 -0.12 -10.82
N ILE A 256 -8.23 0.93 -11.30
CA ILE A 256 -8.73 2.30 -11.21
C ILE A 256 -10.03 2.46 -12.01
N ALA A 257 -10.08 1.92 -13.22
CA ALA A 257 -11.31 1.95 -14.04
C ALA A 257 -12.47 1.22 -13.35
N LYS A 258 -12.19 0.11 -12.65
CA LYS A 258 -13.18 -0.67 -11.91
C LYS A 258 -13.78 0.14 -10.76
N VAL A 259 -12.99 0.75 -9.88
CA VAL A 259 -13.54 1.55 -8.77
C VAL A 259 -14.28 2.78 -9.27
N LYS A 260 -13.85 3.39 -10.39
CA LYS A 260 -14.60 4.47 -11.06
C LYS A 260 -15.97 3.99 -11.54
N ALA A 261 -16.03 2.81 -12.18
CA ALA A 261 -17.30 2.23 -12.64
C ALA A 261 -18.24 1.88 -11.48
N GLU A 262 -17.71 1.58 -10.30
CA GLU A 262 -18.46 1.38 -9.06
C GLU A 262 -18.86 2.69 -8.37
N GLY A 263 -18.47 3.82 -8.97
CA GLY A 263 -18.87 5.17 -8.56
C GLY A 263 -17.96 5.82 -7.53
N ALA A 264 -16.69 5.41 -7.42
CA ALA A 264 -15.72 6.08 -6.56
C ALA A 264 -15.57 7.56 -6.94
N GLN A 265 -15.62 8.44 -5.95
CA GLN A 265 -15.48 9.89 -6.06
C GLN A 265 -14.10 10.37 -5.60
N LEU A 266 -13.45 9.61 -4.71
CA LEU A 266 -12.08 9.77 -4.26
C LEU A 266 -11.37 8.43 -4.45
N ILE A 267 -10.16 8.42 -5.03
CA ILE A 267 -9.42 7.19 -5.34
C ILE A 267 -8.05 7.23 -4.69
N VAL A 268 -7.78 6.23 -3.83
CA VAL A 268 -6.48 6.03 -3.18
C VAL A 268 -5.83 4.76 -3.74
N VAL A 269 -4.58 4.89 -4.18
CA VAL A 269 -3.78 3.77 -4.68
C VAL A 269 -2.64 3.51 -3.70
N ILE A 270 -2.55 2.27 -3.23
CA ILE A 270 -1.49 1.81 -2.33
C ILE A 270 -0.57 0.86 -3.11
N PHE A 271 0.71 1.18 -3.15
CA PHE A 271 1.73 0.33 -3.77
C PHE A 271 2.60 -0.38 -2.73
N HIS A 272 3.04 -1.59 -3.08
CA HIS A 272 4.15 -2.27 -2.44
C HIS A 272 5.24 -2.46 -3.50
N TRP A 273 6.30 -1.64 -3.44
CA TRP A 273 7.23 -1.39 -4.54
C TRP A 273 8.64 -1.00 -4.11
N GLY A 274 9.55 -0.81 -5.07
CA GLY A 274 10.89 -0.29 -4.85
C GLY A 274 11.84 -1.31 -4.24
N ASN A 275 12.87 -0.83 -3.57
CA ASN A 275 13.92 -1.67 -2.98
C ASN A 275 14.08 -1.37 -1.49
N GLU A 276 14.28 -2.42 -0.68
CA GLU A 276 14.54 -2.28 0.75
C GLU A 276 15.73 -1.34 1.03
N LYS A 277 15.53 -0.41 1.98
CA LYS A 277 16.54 0.56 2.48
C LYS A 277 17.00 1.63 1.49
N GLU A 278 16.46 1.64 0.27
CA GLU A 278 16.70 2.74 -0.65
C GLU A 278 15.88 3.96 -0.24
N THR A 279 16.54 5.11 -0.09
CA THR A 279 15.93 6.35 0.43
C THR A 279 15.32 7.23 -0.65
N CYS A 280 15.67 6.99 -1.91
CA CYS A 280 15.13 7.67 -3.07
C CYS A 280 14.31 6.69 -3.91
N PRO A 281 13.13 7.09 -4.42
CA PRO A 281 12.33 6.21 -5.27
C PRO A 281 13.04 5.91 -6.60
N ASP A 282 12.89 4.68 -7.06
CA ASP A 282 13.42 4.26 -8.36
C ASP A 282 12.52 4.70 -9.54
N SER A 283 12.94 4.36 -10.76
CA SER A 283 12.21 4.74 -11.98
C SER A 283 10.87 4.04 -12.13
N ASN A 284 10.69 2.83 -11.56
CA ASN A 284 9.41 2.12 -11.61
C ASN A 284 8.41 2.78 -10.68
N GLN A 285 8.85 3.12 -9.46
CA GLN A 285 8.02 3.84 -8.48
C GLN A 285 7.53 5.17 -9.06
N THR A 286 8.43 5.99 -9.63
CA THR A 286 8.06 7.29 -10.21
C THR A 286 7.15 7.15 -11.42
N THR A 287 7.38 6.15 -12.28
CA THR A 287 6.53 5.89 -13.45
C THR A 287 5.13 5.45 -13.05
N LEU A 288 5.02 4.45 -12.18
CA LEU A 288 3.71 3.90 -11.76
C LEU A 288 2.94 4.86 -10.87
N GLY A 289 3.62 5.59 -9.98
CA GLY A 289 2.98 6.59 -9.13
C GLY A 289 2.35 7.72 -9.93
N ARG A 290 3.08 8.27 -10.90
CA ARG A 290 2.56 9.30 -11.81
C ARG A 290 1.46 8.76 -12.73
N LEU A 291 1.61 7.53 -13.22
CA LEU A 291 0.57 6.87 -14.01
C LEU A 291 -0.73 6.71 -13.20
N ALA A 292 -0.66 6.34 -11.92
CA ALA A 292 -1.84 6.25 -11.07
C ALA A 292 -2.61 7.58 -10.99
N ILE A 293 -1.89 8.70 -10.84
CA ILE A 293 -2.48 10.03 -10.88
C ILE A 293 -3.07 10.34 -12.25
N ASP A 294 -2.37 10.00 -13.34
CA ASP A 294 -2.84 10.20 -14.70
C ASP A 294 -4.12 9.43 -15.01
N GLU A 295 -4.24 8.22 -14.45
CA GLU A 295 -5.45 7.40 -14.54
C GLU A 295 -6.54 7.85 -13.55
N GLY A 296 -6.28 8.86 -12.71
CA GLY A 296 -7.26 9.54 -11.86
C GLY A 296 -7.28 9.15 -10.40
N ALA A 297 -6.18 8.63 -9.87
CA ALA A 297 -5.99 8.57 -8.42
C ALA A 297 -5.87 9.98 -7.83
N ASP A 298 -6.34 10.15 -6.61
CA ASP A 298 -6.28 11.40 -5.85
C ASP A 298 -5.14 11.39 -4.82
N LEU A 299 -4.71 10.20 -4.43
CA LEU A 299 -3.58 9.97 -3.54
C LEU A 299 -2.89 8.65 -3.92
N VAL A 300 -1.57 8.66 -3.87
CA VAL A 300 -0.73 7.47 -4.00
C VAL A 300 0.15 7.34 -2.77
N CYS A 301 0.17 6.15 -2.13
CA CYS A 301 1.07 5.85 -1.02
C CYS A 301 1.80 4.54 -1.26
N GLY A 302 3.07 4.48 -0.82
CA GLY A 302 3.96 3.37 -1.06
C GLY A 302 4.51 2.72 0.21
N HIS A 303 4.86 1.44 0.06
CA HIS A 303 5.35 0.51 1.07
C HIS A 303 6.50 -0.33 0.53
N HIS A 304 7.14 -1.14 1.37
CA HIS A 304 8.23 -2.06 1.10
C HIS A 304 9.65 -1.53 1.34
N PRO A 305 10.05 -0.28 1.02
CA PRO A 305 11.43 0.13 1.30
C PRO A 305 11.82 0.04 2.77
N HIS A 306 10.85 -0.09 3.71
CA HIS A 306 11.05 -0.17 5.16
C HIS A 306 11.82 1.03 5.74
N VAL A 307 11.92 2.10 4.97
CA VAL A 307 12.45 3.40 5.34
C VAL A 307 11.55 4.47 4.73
N LEU A 308 11.48 5.64 5.34
CA LEU A 308 10.78 6.77 4.74
C LEU A 308 11.42 7.12 3.38
N GLN A 309 10.61 7.45 2.37
CA GLN A 309 11.07 8.12 1.15
C GLN A 309 10.40 9.49 1.06
N GLY A 310 10.77 10.27 0.05
CA GLY A 310 10.21 11.59 -0.16
C GLY A 310 8.77 11.57 -0.68
N ILE A 311 8.19 12.76 -0.80
CA ILE A 311 6.82 12.99 -1.27
C ILE A 311 6.89 13.89 -2.51
N GLU A 312 6.25 13.47 -3.60
CA GLU A 312 6.12 14.28 -4.81
C GLU A 312 4.70 14.86 -4.92
N THR A 313 4.58 16.12 -5.28
CA THR A 313 3.30 16.67 -5.76
C THR A 313 3.32 16.65 -7.29
N TYR A 314 2.50 15.81 -7.89
CA TYR A 314 2.35 15.64 -9.32
C TYR A 314 0.93 15.98 -9.77
N LYS A 315 0.80 16.96 -10.68
CA LYS A 315 -0.50 17.49 -11.14
C LYS A 315 -1.44 17.90 -9.98
N GLY A 316 -0.85 18.50 -8.93
CA GLY A 316 -1.58 18.94 -7.75
C GLY A 316 -2.03 17.82 -6.81
N LYS A 317 -1.53 16.59 -6.95
CA LYS A 317 -1.83 15.44 -6.10
C LYS A 317 -0.56 14.81 -5.55
N ASN A 318 -0.63 14.23 -4.37
CA ASN A 318 0.57 13.74 -3.68
C ASN A 318 0.84 12.25 -3.97
N ILE A 319 2.11 11.95 -4.13
CA ILE A 319 2.69 10.61 -4.21
C ILE A 319 3.67 10.48 -3.04
N VAL A 320 3.29 9.71 -2.03
CA VAL A 320 4.11 9.38 -0.85
C VAL A 320 4.85 8.09 -1.16
N TYR A 321 6.13 8.15 -1.51
CA TYR A 321 6.84 7.00 -2.07
C TYR A 321 7.09 5.86 -1.08
N SER A 322 7.33 6.16 0.21
CA SER A 322 7.37 5.15 1.27
C SER A 322 7.11 5.76 2.64
N LEU A 323 6.22 5.10 3.39
CA LEU A 323 5.90 5.47 4.78
C LEU A 323 6.80 4.77 5.82
N GLY A 324 7.72 3.90 5.39
CA GLY A 324 8.54 3.08 6.29
C GLY A 324 7.75 1.97 6.98
N ASN A 325 8.30 1.45 8.07
CA ASN A 325 7.61 0.51 8.95
C ASN A 325 6.59 1.24 9.83
N PHE A 326 5.63 0.51 10.42
CA PHE A 326 4.71 1.07 11.41
C PHE A 326 4.54 0.12 12.60
N CYS A 327 3.53 -0.73 12.64
CA CYS A 327 3.44 -1.79 13.65
C CYS A 327 4.18 -3.04 13.11
N PHE A 328 5.49 -3.04 13.24
CA PHE A 328 6.37 -3.91 12.48
C PHE A 328 6.93 -5.08 13.28
N GLY A 329 6.29 -6.26 13.19
CA GLY A 329 6.73 -7.51 13.83
C GLY A 329 7.90 -8.21 13.14
N GLY A 330 8.37 -7.71 12.02
CA GLY A 330 9.42 -8.34 11.22
C GLY A 330 10.83 -8.28 11.82
N ASN A 331 11.08 -7.40 12.80
CA ASN A 331 12.38 -7.30 13.46
C ASN A 331 12.26 -6.55 14.80
N SER A 332 12.87 -7.09 15.88
CA SER A 332 12.96 -6.42 17.18
C SER A 332 14.04 -5.33 17.25
N SER A 333 14.87 -5.19 16.22
CA SER A 333 15.94 -4.18 16.15
C SER A 333 16.20 -3.76 14.70
N PRO A 334 15.22 -3.14 14.02
CA PRO A 334 15.40 -2.66 12.65
C PRO A 334 16.39 -1.50 12.59
N SER A 335 17.03 -1.33 11.42
CA SER A 335 18.05 -0.29 11.22
C SER A 335 17.51 1.13 11.11
N ASP A 336 16.22 1.30 10.80
CA ASP A 336 15.52 2.59 10.77
C ASP A 336 14.23 2.45 11.59
N MET A 337 14.05 3.33 12.56
CA MET A 337 12.90 3.38 13.47
C MET A 337 11.90 4.46 13.08
N ASP A 338 12.26 5.31 12.12
CA ASP A 338 11.44 6.44 11.73
C ASP A 338 10.31 6.01 10.80
N THR A 339 9.15 6.54 11.09
CA THR A 339 7.94 6.37 10.30
C THR A 339 7.09 7.63 10.38
N MET A 340 5.94 7.63 9.71
CA MET A 340 4.98 8.72 9.80
C MET A 340 3.54 8.21 9.69
N ILE A 341 2.62 8.98 10.24
CA ILE A 341 1.23 8.95 9.83
C ILE A 341 1.08 10.06 8.80
N TYR A 342 0.76 9.71 7.58
CA TYR A 342 0.42 10.66 6.53
C TYR A 342 -1.08 10.92 6.57
N GLN A 343 -1.48 12.15 6.89
CA GLN A 343 -2.89 12.55 6.84
C GLN A 343 -3.13 13.52 5.69
N GLN A 344 -4.22 13.34 4.98
CA GLN A 344 -4.69 14.30 3.99
C GLN A 344 -6.18 14.53 4.13
N THR A 345 -6.57 15.80 4.19
CA THR A 345 -7.97 16.22 4.19
C THR A 345 -8.37 16.58 2.76
N PHE A 346 -9.38 15.91 2.26
CA PHE A 346 -9.96 16.13 0.95
C PHE A 346 -11.27 16.89 1.07
N THR A 347 -11.47 17.85 0.19
CA THR A 347 -12.77 18.53 0.01
C THR A 347 -13.40 18.01 -1.28
N ILE A 348 -14.59 17.40 -1.18
CA ILE A 348 -15.31 16.84 -2.31
C ILE A 348 -16.61 17.63 -2.49
N ASP A 349 -16.85 18.13 -3.69
CA ASP A 349 -18.10 18.81 -4.06
C ASP A 349 -18.70 18.17 -5.33
N GLN A 350 -19.73 18.80 -5.88
CA GLN A 350 -20.38 18.35 -7.12
C GLN A 350 -19.46 18.30 -8.35
N ASN A 351 -18.27 18.95 -8.30
CA ASN A 351 -17.28 18.97 -9.38
C ASN A 351 -16.18 17.93 -9.15
N GLY A 352 -16.20 17.18 -8.05
CA GLY A 352 -15.20 16.19 -7.64
C GLY A 352 -14.29 16.64 -6.52
N VAL A 353 -13.12 16.04 -6.42
CA VAL A 353 -12.10 16.31 -5.40
C VAL A 353 -11.35 17.61 -5.75
N LYS A 354 -11.25 18.51 -4.78
CA LYS A 354 -10.43 19.72 -4.90
C LYS A 354 -8.95 19.38 -4.74
N THR A 355 -8.12 20.15 -5.43
CA THR A 355 -6.66 20.06 -5.35
C THR A 355 -6.11 21.06 -4.34
N ASP A 356 -6.60 21.01 -3.10
CA ASP A 356 -6.18 21.90 -2.02
C ASP A 356 -5.03 21.31 -1.17
N ASN A 357 -4.75 20.00 -1.29
CA ASN A 357 -3.64 19.30 -0.65
C ASN A 357 -3.43 19.67 0.84
N VAL A 358 -4.51 19.73 1.59
CA VAL A 358 -4.41 19.96 3.03
C VAL A 358 -3.84 18.70 3.68
N THR A 359 -2.56 18.74 3.99
CA THR A 359 -1.81 17.61 4.56
C THR A 359 -1.36 17.89 5.98
N ASN A 360 -1.21 16.83 6.76
CA ASN A 360 -0.61 16.84 8.08
C ASN A 360 0.31 15.63 8.19
N ILE A 361 1.61 15.85 8.34
CA ILE A 361 2.59 14.79 8.57
C ILE A 361 2.81 14.69 10.06
N ILE A 362 2.51 13.52 10.63
CA ILE A 362 2.76 13.24 12.03
C ILE A 362 3.98 12.32 12.09
N PRO A 363 5.17 12.85 12.44
CA PRO A 363 6.38 12.04 12.59
C PRO A 363 6.23 11.06 13.73
N CYS A 364 6.66 9.83 13.51
CA CYS A 364 6.54 8.76 14.49
C CYS A 364 7.83 7.93 14.57
N SER A 365 8.06 7.31 15.73
CA SER A 365 8.90 6.13 15.85
C SER A 365 8.02 4.86 15.80
N ILE A 366 8.52 3.75 15.27
CA ILE A 366 7.84 2.45 15.33
C ILE A 366 7.81 1.84 16.74
N SER A 367 8.42 2.51 17.72
CA SER A 367 8.60 2.03 19.07
C SER A 367 8.41 3.13 20.09
N SER A 368 7.87 2.78 21.25
CA SER A 368 7.81 3.62 22.45
C SER A 368 8.90 3.27 23.48
N ALA A 369 9.85 2.38 23.12
CA ALA A 369 10.87 1.92 24.06
C ALA A 369 11.84 3.05 24.44
N ALA A 370 12.21 3.12 25.70
CA ALA A 370 13.10 4.15 26.22
C ALA A 370 14.58 4.00 25.80
N TYR A 371 14.96 2.88 25.17
CA TYR A 371 16.32 2.65 24.69
C TYR A 371 16.35 2.50 23.18
N GLU A 372 17.34 3.16 22.62
CA GLU A 372 17.53 3.31 21.19
C GLU A 372 17.68 1.96 20.48
N GLY A 373 17.10 1.84 19.29
CA GLY A 373 17.25 0.69 18.41
C GLY A 373 16.48 -0.55 18.81
N TYR A 374 15.55 -0.46 19.78
CA TYR A 374 14.69 -1.56 20.16
C TYR A 374 13.23 -1.31 19.79
N ASN A 375 12.68 -2.21 18.99
CA ASN A 375 11.29 -2.17 18.57
C ASN A 375 10.42 -2.97 19.55
N ASN A 376 9.52 -2.28 20.26
CA ASN A 376 8.50 -2.89 21.10
C ASN A 376 7.13 -2.94 20.42
N TYR A 377 7.09 -2.74 19.09
CA TYR A 377 5.89 -2.86 18.23
C TYR A 377 4.79 -1.84 18.53
N GLN A 378 5.15 -0.70 19.09
CA GLN A 378 4.21 0.32 19.53
C GLN A 378 4.53 1.66 18.88
N PRO A 379 4.00 1.91 17.67
CA PRO A 379 4.18 3.17 16.97
C PRO A 379 3.75 4.35 17.84
N THR A 380 4.61 5.37 17.91
CA THR A 380 4.41 6.52 18.80
C THR A 380 4.75 7.80 18.08
N PRO A 381 3.87 8.81 18.12
CA PRO A 381 4.17 10.14 17.61
C PRO A 381 5.36 10.74 18.35
N GLU A 382 6.24 11.42 17.61
CA GLU A 382 7.38 12.14 18.12
C GLU A 382 7.08 13.63 18.22
N GLU A 383 7.72 14.32 19.18
CA GLU A 383 7.55 15.74 19.43
C GLU A 383 8.93 16.44 19.49
N GLY A 384 8.94 17.77 19.35
CA GLY A 384 10.16 18.58 19.48
C GLY A 384 11.26 18.18 18.50
N ASP A 385 12.51 18.10 18.98
CA ASP A 385 13.70 17.87 18.15
C ASP A 385 13.63 16.58 17.32
N GLU A 386 13.01 15.50 17.82
CA GLU A 386 12.85 14.24 17.10
C GLU A 386 11.82 14.36 15.97
N ALA A 387 10.72 15.04 16.20
CA ALA A 387 9.75 15.34 15.12
C ALA A 387 10.41 16.17 14.03
N ASP A 388 11.14 17.22 14.39
CA ASP A 388 11.85 18.09 13.45
C ASP A 388 12.92 17.34 12.66
N ARG A 389 13.62 16.40 13.30
CA ARG A 389 14.60 15.53 12.65
C ARG A 389 13.94 14.64 11.59
N ILE A 390 12.81 14.02 11.90
CA ILE A 390 12.09 13.15 10.96
C ILE A 390 11.52 13.96 9.80
N LEU A 391 10.93 15.13 10.08
CA LEU A 391 10.45 16.04 9.03
C LEU A 391 11.58 16.50 8.10
N SER A 392 12.75 16.85 8.68
CA SER A 392 13.93 17.19 7.91
C SER A 392 14.38 16.04 7.01
N LYS A 393 14.38 14.80 7.53
CA LYS A 393 14.68 13.59 6.75
C LYS A 393 13.71 13.43 5.56
N ILE A 394 12.41 13.63 5.75
CA ILE A 394 11.41 13.55 4.67
C ILE A 394 11.68 14.64 3.63
N ASN A 395 11.93 15.88 4.06
CA ASN A 395 12.20 17.02 3.18
C ASN A 395 13.50 16.85 2.37
N GLU A 396 14.56 16.33 2.98
CA GLU A 396 15.82 16.02 2.30
C GLU A 396 15.59 14.96 1.21
N ARG A 397 14.88 13.86 1.51
CA ARG A 397 14.54 12.80 0.56
C ARG A 397 13.58 13.28 -0.54
N THR A 398 12.71 14.22 -0.22
CA THR A 398 11.83 14.88 -1.20
C THR A 398 12.64 15.71 -2.20
N ALA A 399 13.66 16.45 -1.73
CA ALA A 399 14.51 17.26 -2.59
C ALA A 399 15.36 16.44 -3.57
N GLU A 400 15.58 15.15 -3.31
CA GLU A 400 16.30 14.23 -4.20
C GLU A 400 15.42 13.72 -5.36
N ILE A 401 14.09 13.88 -5.26
CA ILE A 401 13.16 13.40 -6.30
C ILE A 401 13.22 14.33 -7.50
N SER A 402 13.49 13.79 -8.68
CA SER A 402 13.39 14.52 -9.94
C SER A 402 11.92 14.71 -10.29
N THR A 403 11.35 15.86 -9.92
CA THR A 403 9.95 16.17 -10.19
C THR A 403 9.72 16.51 -11.65
N ALA A 404 8.59 16.05 -12.21
CA ALA A 404 8.22 16.36 -13.59
C ALA A 404 7.79 17.82 -13.78
N GLU A 405 7.30 18.49 -12.74
CA GLU A 405 6.69 19.83 -12.78
C GLU A 405 7.42 20.88 -11.96
N GLY A 406 8.52 20.50 -11.27
CA GLY A 406 9.33 21.43 -10.47
C GLY A 406 8.67 21.89 -9.17
N THR A 407 7.56 21.30 -8.74
CA THR A 407 6.91 21.54 -7.45
C THR A 407 7.45 20.59 -6.40
N THR A 408 8.03 21.12 -5.34
CA THR A 408 8.50 20.35 -4.19
C THR A 408 7.44 20.39 -3.09
N PHE A 409 7.10 19.21 -2.55
CA PHE A 409 6.33 19.07 -1.33
C PHE A 409 7.18 19.54 -0.13
N THR A 410 6.57 20.14 0.88
CA THR A 410 7.22 20.41 2.17
C THR A 410 6.42 19.73 3.26
N ALA A 411 7.07 18.82 4.00
CA ALA A 411 6.46 18.14 5.14
C ALA A 411 6.42 19.11 6.34
N GLU A 412 5.22 19.34 6.83
CA GLU A 412 4.94 20.19 7.99
C GLU A 412 3.95 19.49 8.92
N THR A 413 4.01 19.79 10.22
CA THR A 413 2.94 19.46 11.15
C THR A 413 1.96 20.63 11.19
N ASN A 414 0.66 20.36 11.10
CA ASN A 414 -0.35 21.34 11.46
C ASN A 414 -0.39 21.44 12.99
N SER A 415 0.58 22.14 13.60
CA SER A 415 0.40 22.58 14.98
C SER A 415 -0.83 23.49 15.00
N ALA A 416 -1.87 23.09 15.72
CA ALA A 416 -2.96 23.99 16.04
C ALA A 416 -2.34 25.19 16.76
N ASP A 417 -2.18 26.29 16.03
CA ASP A 417 -1.73 27.56 16.59
C ASP A 417 -2.80 27.99 17.60
N ASP A 418 -2.50 27.84 18.88
CA ASP A 418 -3.20 28.49 19.96
C ASP A 418 -2.96 30.01 19.77
N SER A 419 -3.69 30.59 18.81
CA SER A 419 -3.73 32.01 18.62
C SER A 419 -4.28 32.66 19.90
N LYS A 420 -3.37 32.98 20.81
CA LYS A 420 -3.61 34.01 21.81
C LYS A 420 -4.09 35.24 21.07
N SER A 421 -5.37 35.51 21.12
CA SER A 421 -5.94 36.83 20.82
C SER A 421 -5.31 37.81 21.80
N THR A 422 -4.30 38.54 21.34
CA THR A 422 -3.88 39.78 22.00
C THR A 422 -4.95 40.81 21.69
N ASP A 423 -5.94 40.93 22.57
CA ASP A 423 -6.76 42.11 22.69
C ASP A 423 -5.82 43.26 23.06
N THR A 424 -5.41 44.04 22.08
CA THR A 424 -4.83 45.35 22.28
C THR A 424 -5.96 46.28 22.70
N VAL A 425 -6.09 46.44 24.02
CA VAL A 425 -6.84 47.58 24.61
C VAL A 425 -6.05 48.82 24.24
N ALA A 426 -6.60 49.64 23.37
CA ALA A 426 -6.12 51.01 23.12
C ALA A 426 -6.39 51.83 24.37
N ASP A 427 -5.35 52.18 25.09
CA ASP A 427 -5.40 53.16 26.19
C ASP A 427 -5.31 54.55 25.56
N ASP A 428 -6.45 55.22 25.52
CA ASP A 428 -6.60 56.65 25.18
C ASP A 428 -6.40 57.46 26.47
N SER A 429 -5.17 57.93 26.71
CA SER A 429 -4.90 58.95 27.74
C SER A 429 -4.37 60.23 27.10
N SER A 430 -5.31 61.14 26.90
CA SER A 430 -5.07 62.57 26.66
C SER A 430 -4.22 63.18 27.77
N GLU A 431 -3.21 63.93 27.34
CA GLU A 431 -2.41 64.90 28.14
C GLU A 431 -3.29 65.91 28.85
N ASP A 432 -2.97 66.18 30.08
CA ASP A 432 -3.23 67.49 30.64
C ASP A 432 -2.06 67.92 31.52
N GLU A 433 -1.41 69.05 31.08
CA GLU A 433 -0.39 69.84 31.80
C GLU A 433 -1.04 70.61 32.90
N SER A 434 -0.49 70.62 34.13
CA SER A 434 -0.43 71.83 34.92
C SER A 434 0.59 71.75 36.09
N THR A 435 1.62 72.48 35.94
CA THR A 435 2.41 73.34 36.85
C THR A 435 2.16 73.33 38.37
N ALA A 436 3.29 73.44 39.07
CA ALA A 436 3.64 74.24 40.27
C ALA A 436 3.74 73.46 41.61
N GLU A 437 4.81 73.51 42.12
CA GLU A 437 5.68 74.01 43.24
C GLU A 437 6.65 72.94 43.74
#